data_da159e19e594e7d6aeb1753695106814
#
_entry.id   da159e19e594e7d6aeb1753695106814
#
_cell.length_a   1.000
_cell.length_b   1.000
_cell.length_c   1.000
_cell.angle_alpha   90.00
_cell.angle_beta   90.00
_cell.angle_gamma   90.00
#
_symmetry.space_group_name_H-M   'P 1'
#
loop_
_entity.id
_entity.type
_entity.pdbx_description
1 polymer ?
#
loop_
_entity_poly.entity_id
_entity_poly.type
_entity_poly.pdbx_seq_one_letter_code
_entity_poly.pdbx_strand_id
1 'polypeptide(L)'
;MAVLALVVFCLCAMVMALTTAEVDPAQQDPDWEKVMKLLVLPLVFAALSFVLTGCTTNVAKPGQVTKVKLKQEGPFKAQVVGVQWLNPLIRRDYPTEWQLLWTLGLSKPNEGDFQVKDKPKKFSSVQPVASIVSNIGQRKSFSSVFWQYMEDVLRPIGRRYVGNLNSFYTVQPDSPKHWRELAGIHVEFAIPARPELNPDDAAQIVRDAIIKEFEIGGRPTLSSRNTPPDVRMTAGGANAGFTSLAAALDYLEAHPQETAWVMTWDAPEHPLDERMTENCVILVLAGPDYDTRREALAWIARPVVRRVRDFDVQPGEPRAVQAWRAAMEAATAGAGRSITDIGYLIHDAGKGRDVSGRRLATLGQVLSGPLPEFNILTQGFNTTALLGDTGAGTALTNVALAIAYAHHRGVPVLVAGTTDAEAAHAVLISPPVRPRVFDPARTWFRARGEGNAYLPWWGLRKDVDWGRYMQGFSE
;
A
#
# COMPACT_ATOMS: atom_id res chain seq x y z
N MET A 1 31.22 -15.68 -8.35
CA MET A 1 30.77 -14.84 -9.51
C MET A 1 31.87 -13.86 -9.93
N ALA A 2 32.40 -13.01 -9.04
CA ALA A 2 33.46 -12.05 -9.41
C ALA A 2 34.73 -12.70 -9.98
N VAL A 3 35.18 -13.83 -9.43
CA VAL A 3 36.35 -14.58 -9.89
C VAL A 3 36.10 -15.18 -11.29
N LEU A 4 34.88 -15.68 -11.57
CA LEU A 4 34.53 -16.20 -12.89
C LEU A 4 34.53 -15.10 -13.95
N ALA A 5 34.02 -13.91 -13.61
CA ALA A 5 34.03 -12.76 -14.49
C ALA A 5 35.46 -12.29 -14.78
N LEU A 6 36.34 -12.29 -13.78
CA LEU A 6 37.75 -11.93 -13.96
C LEU A 6 38.49 -12.93 -14.86
N VAL A 7 38.27 -14.23 -14.67
CA VAL A 7 38.85 -15.29 -15.50
C VAL A 7 38.36 -15.18 -16.95
N VAL A 8 37.08 -14.94 -17.18
CA VAL A 8 36.53 -14.72 -18.53
C VAL A 8 37.09 -13.46 -19.17
N PHE A 9 37.22 -12.37 -18.39
CA PHE A 9 37.82 -11.12 -18.88
C PHE A 9 39.29 -11.30 -19.26
N CYS A 10 40.09 -11.97 -18.43
CA CYS A 10 41.49 -12.28 -18.73
C CYS A 10 41.61 -13.18 -19.99
N LEU A 11 40.74 -14.18 -20.14
CA LEU A 11 40.71 -15.04 -21.32
C LEU A 11 40.34 -14.26 -22.59
N CYS A 12 39.38 -13.40 -22.55
CA CYS A 12 38.98 -12.55 -23.70
C CYS A 12 40.08 -11.56 -24.06
N ALA A 13 40.70 -10.91 -23.07
CA ALA A 13 41.82 -9.99 -23.34
C ALA A 13 43.02 -10.70 -23.97
N MET A 14 43.27 -11.92 -23.59
CA MET A 14 44.30 -12.75 -24.10
C MET A 14 44.06 -13.26 -25.54
N VAL A 15 42.83 -13.65 -25.84
CA VAL A 15 42.39 -13.99 -27.21
C VAL A 15 42.55 -12.77 -28.14
N MET A 16 42.18 -11.59 -27.66
CA MET A 16 42.34 -10.35 -28.43
C MET A 16 43.85 -10.03 -28.63
N ALA A 17 44.68 -10.17 -27.66
CA ALA A 17 46.14 -9.95 -27.78
C ALA A 17 46.80 -10.92 -28.78
N LEU A 18 46.31 -12.16 -28.83
CA LEU A 18 46.77 -13.17 -29.78
C LEU A 18 46.29 -12.91 -31.21
N THR A 19 45.10 -12.32 -31.39
CA THR A 19 44.55 -12.01 -32.71
C THR A 19 45.09 -10.70 -33.31
N THR A 20 45.61 -9.81 -32.49
CA THR A 20 46.18 -8.53 -32.90
C THR A 20 47.74 -8.57 -33.10
N ALA A 21 48.39 -9.65 -32.70
CA ALA A 21 49.79 -9.85 -33.00
C ALA A 21 49.92 -10.12 -34.52
N GLU A 22 50.46 -9.18 -35.29
CA GLU A 22 50.87 -9.39 -36.70
C GLU A 22 51.81 -10.59 -36.74
N VAL A 23 51.35 -11.67 -37.36
CA VAL A 23 52.14 -12.87 -37.60
C VAL A 23 53.06 -12.56 -38.78
N ASP A 24 54.35 -12.45 -38.54
CA ASP A 24 55.34 -12.38 -39.60
C ASP A 24 55.36 -13.73 -40.34
N PRO A 25 55.00 -13.76 -41.66
CA PRO A 25 54.85 -15.01 -42.40
C PRO A 25 56.15 -15.80 -42.61
N ALA A 26 57.27 -15.32 -42.12
CA ALA A 26 58.59 -15.96 -42.35
C ALA A 26 59.05 -16.86 -41.15
N GLN A 27 58.30 -16.94 -40.03
CA GLN A 27 58.70 -17.75 -38.89
C GLN A 27 57.67 -18.84 -38.60
N GLN A 28 57.99 -20.05 -39.01
CA GLN A 28 57.09 -21.22 -38.99
C GLN A 28 57.03 -21.94 -37.59
N ASP A 29 57.80 -21.54 -36.62
CA ASP A 29 57.74 -22.14 -35.27
C ASP A 29 57.11 -21.21 -34.25
N PRO A 30 56.07 -21.66 -33.51
CA PRO A 30 55.47 -20.84 -32.45
C PRO A 30 56.48 -20.65 -31.31
N ASP A 31 56.73 -19.40 -30.98
CA ASP A 31 57.62 -19.05 -29.83
C ASP A 31 56.96 -19.50 -28.51
N TRP A 32 57.25 -20.76 -28.13
CA TRP A 32 56.69 -21.42 -26.97
C TRP A 32 57.01 -20.66 -25.67
N GLU A 33 58.06 -19.88 -25.62
CA GLU A 33 58.36 -19.05 -24.45
C GLU A 33 57.37 -17.91 -24.29
N LYS A 34 56.87 -17.32 -25.36
CA LYS A 34 55.82 -16.32 -25.31
C LYS A 34 54.48 -16.95 -24.98
N VAL A 35 54.17 -18.12 -25.53
CA VAL A 35 52.92 -18.86 -25.25
C VAL A 35 52.90 -19.26 -23.77
N MET A 36 53.98 -19.75 -23.19
CA MET A 36 54.09 -20.11 -21.79
C MET A 36 53.93 -18.90 -20.84
N LYS A 37 54.55 -17.78 -21.16
CA LYS A 37 54.44 -16.55 -20.35
C LYS A 37 53.03 -15.92 -20.44
N LEU A 38 52.43 -15.95 -21.59
CA LEU A 38 51.09 -15.31 -21.81
C LEU A 38 49.91 -16.18 -21.42
N LEU A 39 50.01 -17.51 -21.54
CA LEU A 39 48.90 -18.44 -21.30
C LEU A 39 49.01 -19.22 -19.99
N VAL A 40 50.14 -19.82 -19.74
CA VAL A 40 50.29 -20.77 -18.63
C VAL A 40 50.51 -20.06 -17.29
N LEU A 41 51.30 -18.98 -17.27
CA LEU A 41 51.59 -18.26 -16.04
C LEU A 41 50.31 -17.61 -15.41
N PRO A 42 49.44 -16.91 -16.17
CA PRO A 42 48.23 -16.37 -15.59
C PRO A 42 47.22 -17.43 -15.13
N LEU A 43 47.16 -18.59 -15.82
CA LEU A 43 46.29 -19.71 -15.41
C LEU A 43 46.75 -20.34 -14.12
N VAL A 44 48.06 -20.51 -13.94
CA VAL A 44 48.64 -21.03 -12.67
C VAL A 44 48.39 -20.04 -11.53
N PHE A 45 48.56 -18.73 -11.75
CA PHE A 45 48.25 -17.71 -10.74
C PHE A 45 46.77 -17.66 -10.37
N ALA A 46 45.88 -17.81 -11.33
CA ALA A 46 44.45 -17.87 -11.09
C ALA A 46 44.02 -19.12 -10.29
N ALA A 47 44.63 -20.28 -10.63
CA ALA A 47 44.39 -21.52 -9.88
C ALA A 47 44.98 -21.48 -8.44
N LEU A 48 46.14 -20.89 -8.25
CA LEU A 48 46.73 -20.70 -6.91
C LEU A 48 45.92 -19.72 -6.07
N SER A 49 45.40 -18.64 -6.65
CA SER A 49 44.51 -17.68 -5.97
C SER A 49 43.19 -18.34 -5.55
N PHE A 50 42.66 -19.26 -6.36
CA PHE A 50 41.43 -19.99 -6.04
C PHE A 50 41.66 -20.99 -4.88
N VAL A 51 42.80 -21.67 -4.83
CA VAL A 51 43.15 -22.59 -3.72
C VAL A 51 43.40 -21.82 -2.42
N LEU A 52 44.06 -20.67 -2.50
CA LEU A 52 44.36 -19.85 -1.32
C LEU A 52 43.11 -19.17 -0.76
N THR A 53 42.15 -18.76 -1.62
CA THR A 53 40.88 -18.21 -1.18
C THR A 53 39.92 -19.29 -0.67
N GLY A 54 39.99 -20.52 -1.19
CA GLY A 54 39.20 -21.65 -0.72
C GLY A 54 39.58 -22.16 0.67
N CYS A 55 40.82 -21.98 1.08
CA CYS A 55 41.28 -22.40 2.41
C CYS A 55 41.06 -21.39 3.54
N THR A 56 40.64 -20.17 3.25
CA THR A 56 40.46 -19.14 4.30
C THR A 56 39.00 -18.97 4.77
N THR A 57 38.08 -19.79 4.28
CA THR A 57 36.63 -19.62 4.63
C THR A 57 36.17 -20.39 5.87
N ASN A 58 37.08 -21.03 6.65
CA ASN A 58 36.71 -21.78 7.86
C ASN A 58 37.31 -21.23 9.15
N VAL A 59 37.63 -19.95 9.21
CA VAL A 59 37.88 -19.31 10.51
C VAL A 59 36.58 -18.62 10.94
N ALA A 60 35.88 -19.28 11.84
CA ALA A 60 34.74 -18.71 12.55
C ALA A 60 35.17 -17.39 13.21
N LYS A 61 34.66 -16.26 12.73
CA LYS A 61 34.80 -14.98 13.42
C LYS A 61 34.14 -15.08 14.78
N PRO A 62 34.81 -14.71 15.88
CA PRO A 62 34.18 -14.71 17.20
C PRO A 62 33.09 -13.63 17.23
N GLY A 63 31.87 -14.06 17.49
CA GLY A 63 30.86 -13.26 18.15
C GLY A 63 30.35 -12.01 17.45
N GLN A 64 29.82 -12.10 16.22
CA GLN A 64 28.68 -11.27 15.92
C GLN A 64 27.46 -11.89 16.61
N VAL A 65 27.13 -11.35 17.78
CA VAL A 65 25.85 -11.55 18.41
C VAL A 65 24.82 -11.06 17.40
N THR A 66 24.26 -12.00 16.64
CA THR A 66 23.03 -11.76 15.90
C THR A 66 22.06 -11.33 16.97
N LYS A 67 21.72 -10.03 17.03
CA LYS A 67 20.60 -9.56 17.81
C LYS A 67 19.40 -10.33 17.29
N VAL A 68 19.09 -11.46 17.91
CA VAL A 68 17.79 -12.12 17.79
C VAL A 68 16.83 -11.04 18.26
N LYS A 69 16.19 -10.35 17.31
CA LYS A 69 15.07 -9.46 17.63
C LYS A 69 14.08 -10.37 18.34
N LEU A 70 13.91 -10.16 19.63
CA LEU A 70 12.86 -10.80 20.42
C LEU A 70 11.58 -10.67 19.62
N LYS A 71 10.97 -11.80 19.32
CA LYS A 71 9.65 -11.87 18.69
C LYS A 71 8.74 -10.95 19.51
N GLN A 72 8.09 -10.00 18.88
CA GLN A 72 7.26 -9.03 19.57
C GLN A 72 6.16 -9.82 20.28
N GLU A 73 6.23 -9.91 21.61
CA GLU A 73 5.21 -10.55 22.44
C GLU A 73 3.99 -9.65 22.44
N GLY A 74 3.12 -9.85 21.47
CA GLY A 74 1.89 -9.05 21.35
C GLY A 74 1.10 -9.40 20.07
N PRO A 75 -0.13 -8.94 19.96
CA PRO A 75 -0.95 -9.22 18.79
C PRO A 75 -0.33 -8.60 17.54
N PHE A 76 -0.46 -9.31 16.43
CA PHE A 76 0.12 -8.91 15.14
C PHE A 76 -0.51 -7.60 14.63
N LYS A 77 0.34 -6.64 14.27
CA LYS A 77 -0.04 -5.36 13.65
C LYS A 77 0.88 -5.10 12.46
N ALA A 78 0.31 -4.60 11.37
CA ALA A 78 1.08 -4.15 10.22
C ALA A 78 1.32 -2.64 10.26
N GLN A 79 2.48 -2.22 9.78
CA GLN A 79 2.76 -0.82 9.51
C GLN A 79 2.18 -0.42 8.14
N VAL A 80 1.52 0.73 8.08
CA VAL A 80 1.09 1.35 6.84
C VAL A 80 2.24 2.17 6.28
N VAL A 81 2.74 1.79 5.12
CA VAL A 81 3.87 2.46 4.46
C VAL A 81 3.40 3.52 3.49
N GLY A 82 2.29 3.25 2.81
CA GLY A 82 1.71 4.16 1.83
C GLY A 82 0.21 3.99 1.68
N VAL A 83 -0.44 5.09 1.28
CA VAL A 83 -1.86 5.16 0.97
C VAL A 83 -2.03 5.87 -0.35
N GLN A 84 -2.79 5.27 -1.25
CA GLN A 84 -3.32 5.95 -2.43
C GLN A 84 -4.84 5.87 -2.39
N TRP A 85 -5.47 7.01 -2.55
CA TRP A 85 -6.91 7.10 -2.62
C TRP A 85 -7.33 7.81 -3.90
N LEU A 86 -7.88 7.06 -4.80
CA LEU A 86 -8.57 7.54 -5.96
C LEU A 86 -10.03 7.62 -5.61
N ASN A 87 -10.37 8.67 -4.95
CA ASN A 87 -11.76 9.05 -4.86
C ASN A 87 -12.04 10.06 -5.96
N PRO A 88 -13.08 9.87 -6.74
CA PRO A 88 -13.55 10.85 -7.71
C PRO A 88 -14.05 12.14 -7.05
N LEU A 89 -13.94 12.22 -5.72
CA LEU A 89 -14.07 13.46 -5.05
C LEU A 89 -13.02 14.42 -5.55
N ILE A 90 -13.30 14.95 -6.64
CA ILE A 90 -13.26 16.34 -6.77
C ILE A 90 -11.93 16.93 -7.21
N ARG A 91 -10.76 16.49 -6.71
CA ARG A 91 -9.56 17.23 -7.05
C ARG A 91 -8.40 16.30 -7.28
N ARG A 92 -8.38 15.80 -8.51
CA ARG A 92 -7.29 15.02 -9.08
C ARG A 92 -5.93 15.71 -9.02
N ASP A 93 -5.92 16.99 -8.78
CA ASP A 93 -4.73 17.82 -8.74
C ASP A 93 -4.12 17.96 -7.33
N TYR A 94 -4.75 17.44 -6.28
CA TYR A 94 -4.19 17.43 -4.93
C TYR A 94 -3.72 16.02 -4.51
N PRO A 95 -2.67 15.91 -3.68
CA PRO A 95 -2.19 14.61 -3.21
C PRO A 95 -3.19 13.89 -2.31
N THR A 96 -3.07 12.57 -2.23
CA THR A 96 -3.95 11.71 -1.42
C THR A 96 -4.06 12.17 0.04
N GLU A 97 -2.96 12.56 0.68
CA GLU A 97 -2.96 13.06 2.07
C GLU A 97 -3.92 14.24 2.23
N TRP A 98 -3.84 15.24 1.32
CA TRP A 98 -4.74 16.39 1.37
C TRP A 98 -6.19 16.00 1.14
N GLN A 99 -6.47 15.11 0.18
CA GLN A 99 -7.83 14.70 -0.13
C GLN A 99 -8.50 14.00 1.05
N LEU A 100 -7.77 13.13 1.77
CA LEU A 100 -8.25 12.49 2.98
C LEU A 100 -8.54 13.51 4.10
N LEU A 101 -7.61 14.44 4.33
CA LEU A 101 -7.77 15.49 5.33
C LEU A 101 -8.92 16.43 5.01
N TRP A 102 -9.08 16.81 3.74
CA TRP A 102 -10.18 17.65 3.32
C TRP A 102 -11.54 16.96 3.48
N THR A 103 -11.61 15.68 3.14
CA THR A 103 -12.82 14.87 3.35
C THR A 103 -13.22 14.81 4.81
N LEU A 104 -12.24 14.70 5.70
CA LEU A 104 -12.44 14.71 7.16
C LEU A 104 -12.73 16.12 7.72
N GLY A 105 -12.71 17.16 6.88
CA GLY A 105 -12.88 18.55 7.33
C GLY A 105 -11.68 19.11 8.10
N LEU A 106 -10.52 18.45 8.03
CA LEU A 106 -9.31 18.85 8.74
C LEU A 106 -8.43 19.81 7.93
N SER A 107 -8.56 19.83 6.60
CA SER A 107 -7.80 20.74 5.71
C SER A 107 -8.73 21.64 4.93
N LYS A 108 -8.20 22.78 4.52
CA LYS A 108 -8.88 23.72 3.63
C LYS A 108 -8.15 23.81 2.30
N PRO A 109 -8.82 24.21 1.23
CA PRO A 109 -8.16 24.57 -0.01
C PRO A 109 -7.17 25.72 0.20
N ASN A 110 -6.11 25.74 -0.59
CA ASN A 110 -5.19 26.88 -0.58
C ASN A 110 -5.87 28.10 -1.21
N GLU A 111 -6.23 29.07 -0.40
CA GLU A 111 -6.90 30.31 -0.83
C GLU A 111 -6.04 31.14 -1.81
N GLY A 112 -4.72 30.97 -1.78
CA GLY A 112 -3.79 31.59 -2.72
C GLY A 112 -3.81 30.97 -4.12
N ASP A 113 -4.34 29.76 -4.27
CA ASP A 113 -4.41 29.04 -5.55
C ASP A 113 -5.38 29.73 -6.52
N PHE A 114 -4.92 30.01 -7.75
CA PHE A 114 -5.75 30.70 -8.74
C PHE A 114 -7.00 29.90 -9.14
N GLN A 115 -6.96 28.57 -9.15
CA GLN A 115 -8.15 27.76 -9.47
C GLN A 115 -9.18 27.78 -8.34
N VAL A 116 -8.73 27.86 -7.10
CA VAL A 116 -9.63 28.04 -5.95
C VAL A 116 -10.33 29.39 -6.05
N LYS A 117 -9.60 30.43 -6.45
CA LYS A 117 -10.15 31.78 -6.70
C LYS A 117 -11.10 31.84 -7.88
N ASP A 118 -10.76 31.16 -8.99
CA ASP A 118 -11.55 31.12 -10.20
C ASP A 118 -12.86 30.31 -10.01
N LYS A 119 -12.78 29.21 -9.26
CA LYS A 119 -13.90 28.27 -9.09
C LYS A 119 -14.18 27.92 -7.63
N PRO A 120 -14.46 28.92 -6.75
CA PRO A 120 -14.56 28.69 -5.31
C PRO A 120 -15.64 27.66 -4.92
N LYS A 121 -16.74 27.61 -5.69
CA LYS A 121 -17.82 26.63 -5.47
C LYS A 121 -17.35 25.16 -5.59
N LYS A 122 -16.34 24.90 -6.39
CA LYS A 122 -15.78 23.56 -6.53
C LYS A 122 -14.98 23.11 -5.31
N PHE A 123 -14.60 24.02 -4.44
CA PHE A 123 -13.79 23.77 -3.24
C PHE A 123 -14.56 24.07 -1.94
N SER A 124 -15.83 24.42 -2.02
CA SER A 124 -16.64 24.74 -0.85
C SER A 124 -17.12 23.50 -0.11
N SER A 125 -17.28 22.38 -0.81
CA SER A 125 -17.73 21.13 -0.22
C SER A 125 -17.20 19.93 -1.00
N VAL A 126 -17.08 18.82 -0.31
CA VAL A 126 -16.78 17.51 -0.90
C VAL A 126 -18.03 17.02 -1.64
N GLN A 127 -17.87 16.64 -2.89
CA GLN A 127 -18.97 16.13 -3.72
C GLN A 127 -18.54 14.84 -4.40
N PRO A 128 -19.36 13.78 -4.40
CA PRO A 128 -19.09 12.57 -5.15
C PRO A 128 -19.10 12.85 -6.66
N VAL A 129 -18.19 12.21 -7.38
CA VAL A 129 -18.06 12.33 -8.83
C VAL A 129 -17.70 10.99 -9.45
N ALA A 130 -18.48 10.49 -10.38
CA ALA A 130 -18.16 9.33 -11.20
C ALA A 130 -17.42 9.75 -12.48
N SER A 131 -16.22 10.31 -12.35
CA SER A 131 -15.59 11.02 -13.45
C SER A 131 -14.86 10.11 -14.46
N ILE A 132 -14.32 8.98 -14.03
CA ILE A 132 -13.60 8.07 -14.93
C ILE A 132 -14.60 7.25 -15.74
N VAL A 133 -15.58 6.65 -15.07
CA VAL A 133 -16.65 5.89 -15.73
C VAL A 133 -17.42 6.75 -16.72
N SER A 134 -17.77 7.98 -16.35
CA SER A 134 -18.46 8.91 -17.28
C SER A 134 -17.63 9.30 -18.50
N ASN A 135 -16.30 9.37 -18.38
CA ASN A 135 -15.41 9.73 -19.48
C ASN A 135 -15.14 8.56 -20.43
N ILE A 136 -15.26 7.32 -19.97
CA ILE A 136 -15.00 6.13 -20.81
C ILE A 136 -16.13 5.88 -21.81
N GLY A 137 -17.29 6.44 -21.58
CA GLY A 137 -18.44 6.41 -22.48
C GLY A 137 -19.31 5.15 -22.36
N GLN A 138 -20.56 5.27 -22.79
CA GLN A 138 -21.64 4.29 -22.63
C GLN A 138 -21.47 2.95 -23.36
N ARG A 139 -20.39 2.77 -24.12
CA ARG A 139 -20.21 1.62 -25.03
C ARG A 139 -19.21 0.58 -24.54
N LYS A 140 -18.59 0.77 -23.37
CA LYS A 140 -17.60 -0.17 -22.84
C LYS A 140 -18.22 -1.08 -21.79
N SER A 141 -17.83 -2.35 -21.80
CA SER A 141 -18.22 -3.29 -20.76
C SER A 141 -17.61 -2.89 -19.42
N PHE A 142 -18.21 -3.33 -18.32
CA PHE A 142 -17.71 -3.05 -16.98
C PHE A 142 -16.28 -3.55 -16.76
N SER A 143 -15.93 -4.70 -17.31
CA SER A 143 -14.56 -5.23 -17.29
C SER A 143 -13.56 -4.36 -18.06
N SER A 144 -13.98 -3.74 -19.17
CA SER A 144 -13.14 -2.79 -19.92
C SER A 144 -12.92 -1.49 -19.13
N VAL A 145 -13.90 -1.06 -18.35
CA VAL A 145 -13.78 0.09 -17.43
C VAL A 145 -12.78 -0.26 -16.34
N PHE A 146 -12.88 -1.45 -15.75
CA PHE A 146 -11.94 -1.93 -14.74
C PHE A 146 -10.51 -1.97 -15.26
N TRP A 147 -10.29 -2.55 -16.44
CA TRP A 147 -8.98 -2.62 -17.07
C TRP A 147 -8.34 -1.23 -17.24
N GLN A 148 -9.06 -0.30 -17.80
CA GLN A 148 -8.56 1.06 -18.02
C GLN A 148 -8.29 1.77 -16.69
N TYR A 149 -9.15 1.55 -15.70
CA TYR A 149 -9.00 2.14 -14.38
C TYR A 149 -7.71 1.64 -13.70
N MET A 150 -7.43 0.34 -13.78
CA MET A 150 -6.21 -0.23 -13.20
C MET A 150 -4.95 0.34 -13.83
N GLU A 151 -4.92 0.51 -15.15
CA GLU A 151 -3.79 1.17 -15.80
C GLU A 151 -3.62 2.62 -15.33
N ASP A 152 -4.70 3.39 -15.28
CA ASP A 152 -4.66 4.80 -14.89
C ASP A 152 -4.26 5.00 -13.43
N VAL A 153 -4.60 4.06 -12.54
CA VAL A 153 -4.25 4.08 -11.13
C VAL A 153 -2.79 3.69 -10.89
N LEU A 154 -2.32 2.65 -11.57
CA LEU A 154 -0.98 2.10 -11.35
C LEU A 154 0.11 2.87 -12.09
N ARG A 155 -0.22 3.49 -13.22
CA ARG A 155 0.72 4.23 -14.06
C ARG A 155 1.48 5.36 -13.33
N PRO A 156 0.85 6.25 -12.56
CA PRO A 156 1.57 7.28 -11.84
C PRO A 156 2.56 6.72 -10.81
N ILE A 157 2.21 5.60 -10.19
CA ILE A 157 3.05 4.91 -9.22
C ILE A 157 4.23 4.26 -9.93
N GLY A 158 3.96 3.45 -10.95
CA GLY A 158 4.98 2.73 -11.71
C GLY A 158 5.97 3.67 -12.41
N ARG A 159 5.49 4.73 -13.06
CA ARG A 159 6.36 5.72 -13.72
C ARG A 159 7.31 6.39 -12.74
N ARG A 160 6.87 6.74 -11.55
CA ARG A 160 7.74 7.31 -10.52
C ARG A 160 8.76 6.31 -10.03
N TYR A 161 8.33 5.09 -9.83
CA TYR A 161 9.19 4.00 -9.44
C TYR A 161 10.30 3.76 -10.48
N VAL A 162 9.96 3.69 -11.74
CA VAL A 162 10.90 3.44 -12.83
C VAL A 162 11.74 4.67 -13.18
N GLY A 163 11.16 5.85 -13.11
CA GLY A 163 11.79 7.11 -13.56
C GLY A 163 12.71 7.77 -12.55
N ASN A 164 12.49 7.58 -11.26
CA ASN A 164 13.27 8.22 -10.23
C ASN A 164 13.55 7.25 -9.08
N LEU A 165 14.78 6.73 -9.04
CA LEU A 165 15.25 5.80 -8.02
C LEU A 165 15.17 6.36 -6.59
N ASN A 166 15.09 7.67 -6.41
CA ASN A 166 14.97 8.34 -5.11
C ASN A 166 13.51 8.61 -4.70
N SER A 167 12.56 8.40 -5.60
CA SER A 167 11.14 8.52 -5.26
C SER A 167 10.57 7.16 -4.93
N PHE A 168 9.57 7.12 -4.06
CA PHE A 168 8.80 5.97 -3.75
C PHE A 168 9.47 4.95 -2.81
N TYR A 169 9.71 3.72 -3.22
CA TYR A 169 10.33 2.66 -2.44
C TYR A 169 11.83 2.65 -2.49
N THR A 170 12.44 3.60 -3.12
CA THR A 170 13.87 3.57 -3.32
C THR A 170 14.59 3.77 -2.01
N VAL A 171 14.88 2.70 -1.38
CA VAL A 171 16.06 2.57 -0.56
C VAL A 171 17.23 2.71 -1.51
N GLN A 172 18.21 3.53 -1.19
CA GLN A 172 19.38 3.70 -2.05
C GLN A 172 19.95 2.34 -2.44
N PRO A 173 20.33 2.14 -3.70
CA PRO A 173 20.73 0.85 -4.24
C PRO A 173 22.15 0.45 -3.83
N ASP A 174 22.51 0.58 -2.55
CA ASP A 174 23.77 0.03 -2.04
C ASP A 174 23.79 -1.49 -2.13
N SER A 175 22.62 -2.09 -2.33
CA SER A 175 22.49 -3.52 -2.41
C SER A 175 21.18 -3.91 -3.13
N PRO A 176 21.22 -4.88 -4.06
CA PRO A 176 20.01 -5.45 -4.67
C PRO A 176 19.00 -5.99 -3.66
N LYS A 177 19.39 -6.19 -2.40
CA LYS A 177 18.50 -6.62 -1.32
C LYS A 177 17.52 -5.55 -0.88
N HIS A 178 17.68 -4.33 -1.31
CA HIS A 178 16.81 -3.21 -0.94
C HIS A 178 15.55 -3.06 -1.81
N TRP A 179 15.43 -3.85 -2.87
CA TRP A 179 14.25 -3.88 -3.74
C TRP A 179 13.22 -4.95 -3.34
N ARG A 180 13.21 -5.33 -2.07
CA ARG A 180 12.34 -6.42 -1.57
C ARG A 180 10.87 -6.12 -1.70
N GLU A 181 10.48 -4.86 -1.62
CA GLU A 181 9.09 -4.44 -1.71
C GLU A 181 8.45 -4.72 -3.08
N LEU A 182 9.27 -4.94 -4.12
CA LEU A 182 8.77 -5.37 -5.43
C LEU A 182 9.06 -6.84 -5.76
N ALA A 183 9.86 -7.51 -4.95
CA ALA A 183 10.11 -8.93 -5.14
C ALA A 183 8.87 -9.72 -4.69
N GLY A 184 8.11 -10.26 -5.66
CA GLY A 184 6.91 -11.03 -5.37
C GLY A 184 5.82 -10.19 -4.72
N ILE A 185 5.40 -9.10 -5.34
CA ILE A 185 4.30 -8.27 -4.85
C ILE A 185 3.08 -9.16 -4.58
N HIS A 186 2.64 -9.17 -3.32
CA HIS A 186 1.40 -9.81 -2.92
C HIS A 186 0.28 -8.77 -2.85
N VAL A 187 -0.83 -9.05 -3.52
CA VAL A 187 -1.98 -8.15 -3.62
C VAL A 187 -3.25 -8.87 -3.18
N GLU A 188 -3.92 -8.35 -2.18
CA GLU A 188 -5.25 -8.73 -1.77
C GLU A 188 -6.25 -7.65 -2.21
N PHE A 189 -7.14 -7.98 -3.13
CA PHE A 189 -7.99 -6.99 -3.79
C PHE A 189 -9.49 -7.28 -3.61
N ALA A 190 -10.21 -6.33 -3.03
CA ALA A 190 -11.66 -6.37 -2.90
C ALA A 190 -12.32 -5.72 -4.13
N ILE A 191 -13.14 -6.49 -4.83
CA ILE A 191 -13.89 -6.07 -6.01
C ILE A 191 -15.40 -6.26 -5.80
N PRO A 192 -16.26 -5.54 -6.53
CA PRO A 192 -17.70 -5.78 -6.45
C PRO A 192 -18.07 -7.19 -6.95
N ALA A 193 -19.02 -7.80 -6.25
CA ALA A 193 -19.60 -9.09 -6.68
C ALA A 193 -20.58 -8.86 -7.82
N ARG A 194 -20.08 -8.73 -9.04
CA ARG A 194 -20.88 -8.50 -10.26
C ARG A 194 -20.62 -9.58 -11.29
N PRO A 195 -21.65 -10.04 -12.02
CA PRO A 195 -21.51 -11.07 -13.04
C PRO A 195 -20.54 -10.68 -14.17
N GLU A 196 -20.45 -9.38 -14.47
CA GLU A 196 -19.63 -8.82 -15.56
C GLU A 196 -18.14 -8.75 -15.22
N LEU A 197 -17.77 -8.98 -13.95
CA LEU A 197 -16.38 -8.95 -13.49
C LEU A 197 -16.01 -10.28 -12.87
N ASN A 198 -15.46 -11.18 -13.69
CA ASN A 198 -14.92 -12.45 -13.21
C ASN A 198 -13.68 -12.20 -12.34
N PRO A 199 -13.58 -12.75 -11.12
CA PRO A 199 -12.44 -12.53 -10.24
C PRO A 199 -11.09 -12.99 -10.82
N ASP A 200 -11.04 -14.09 -11.55
CA ASP A 200 -9.81 -14.61 -12.15
C ASP A 200 -9.32 -13.69 -13.28
N ASP A 201 -10.23 -13.24 -14.14
CA ASP A 201 -9.92 -12.26 -15.20
C ASP A 201 -9.47 -10.93 -14.58
N ALA A 202 -10.13 -10.48 -13.53
CA ALA A 202 -9.76 -9.27 -12.81
C ALA A 202 -8.36 -9.39 -12.19
N ALA A 203 -8.02 -10.53 -11.59
CA ALA A 203 -6.69 -10.80 -11.05
C ALA A 203 -5.62 -10.75 -12.15
N GLN A 204 -5.90 -11.33 -13.31
CA GLN A 204 -4.98 -11.28 -14.44
C GLN A 204 -4.78 -9.84 -14.95
N ILE A 205 -5.85 -9.06 -15.08
CA ILE A 205 -5.78 -7.65 -15.48
C ILE A 205 -4.87 -6.85 -14.54
N VAL A 206 -5.03 -7.02 -13.23
CA VAL A 206 -4.21 -6.31 -12.22
C VAL A 206 -2.75 -6.77 -12.29
N ARG A 207 -2.51 -8.06 -12.42
CA ARG A 207 -1.17 -8.63 -12.58
C ARG A 207 -0.46 -8.04 -13.79
N ASP A 208 -1.13 -8.02 -14.94
CA ASP A 208 -0.56 -7.51 -16.19
C ASP A 208 -0.31 -6.00 -16.11
N ALA A 209 -1.21 -5.25 -15.49
CA ALA A 209 -1.05 -3.82 -15.26
C ALA A 209 0.15 -3.51 -14.34
N ILE A 210 0.33 -4.27 -13.26
CA ILE A 210 1.51 -4.13 -12.38
C ILE A 210 2.79 -4.46 -13.14
N ILE A 211 2.84 -5.58 -13.86
CA ILE A 211 4.00 -5.99 -14.65
C ILE A 211 4.37 -4.90 -15.66
N LYS A 212 3.38 -4.35 -16.38
CA LYS A 212 3.56 -3.32 -17.39
C LYS A 212 4.03 -2.00 -16.77
N GLU A 213 3.30 -1.46 -15.81
CA GLU A 213 3.55 -0.12 -15.30
C GLU A 213 4.79 -0.03 -14.40
N PHE A 214 5.23 -1.14 -13.80
CA PHE A 214 6.47 -1.23 -13.02
C PHE A 214 7.64 -1.83 -13.81
N GLU A 215 7.48 -2.10 -15.10
CA GLU A 215 8.50 -2.72 -15.97
C GLU A 215 9.12 -3.99 -15.34
N ILE A 216 8.29 -4.84 -14.71
CA ILE A 216 8.78 -6.03 -14.01
C ILE A 216 9.54 -6.94 -14.96
N GLY A 217 10.80 -7.23 -14.61
CA GLY A 217 11.74 -7.99 -15.43
C GLY A 217 12.34 -7.22 -16.59
N GLY A 218 11.91 -5.98 -16.86
CA GLY A 218 12.56 -5.07 -17.80
C GLY A 218 13.85 -4.47 -17.22
N ARG A 219 13.92 -4.35 -15.89
CA ARG A 219 15.10 -3.89 -15.15
C ARG A 219 15.48 -4.91 -14.07
N PRO A 220 16.45 -5.80 -14.35
CA PRO A 220 16.79 -6.91 -13.44
C PRO A 220 17.24 -6.48 -12.04
N THR A 221 17.69 -5.23 -11.89
CA THR A 221 18.08 -4.65 -10.59
C THR A 221 16.89 -4.28 -9.73
N LEU A 222 15.69 -4.11 -10.30
CA LEU A 222 14.49 -3.68 -9.62
C LEU A 222 13.54 -4.84 -9.34
N SER A 223 13.44 -5.78 -10.26
CA SER A 223 12.47 -6.87 -10.16
C SER A 223 12.89 -8.09 -10.98
N SER A 224 12.40 -9.27 -10.59
CA SER A 224 12.64 -10.52 -11.31
C SER A 224 11.37 -10.99 -12.00
N ARG A 225 11.50 -11.46 -13.26
CA ARG A 225 10.39 -12.14 -13.96
C ARG A 225 9.99 -13.46 -13.34
N ASN A 226 10.88 -14.05 -12.53
CA ASN A 226 10.63 -15.35 -11.91
C ASN A 226 9.65 -15.26 -10.72
N THR A 227 9.35 -14.04 -10.27
CA THR A 227 8.39 -13.78 -9.18
C THR A 227 7.34 -12.79 -9.66
N PRO A 228 6.36 -13.26 -10.46
CA PRO A 228 5.25 -12.39 -10.86
C PRO A 228 4.43 -11.98 -9.65
N PRO A 229 3.66 -10.87 -9.74
CA PRO A 229 2.75 -10.48 -8.68
C PRO A 229 1.74 -11.58 -8.37
N ASP A 230 1.58 -11.92 -7.08
CA ASP A 230 0.52 -12.79 -6.58
C ASP A 230 -0.71 -11.94 -6.29
N VAL A 231 -1.71 -12.01 -7.14
CA VAL A 231 -2.93 -11.19 -7.03
C VAL A 231 -4.10 -12.08 -6.69
N ARG A 232 -4.74 -11.81 -5.56
CA ARG A 232 -5.92 -12.53 -5.05
C ARG A 232 -7.12 -11.59 -4.95
N MET A 233 -8.28 -12.08 -5.38
CA MET A 233 -9.50 -11.29 -5.42
C MET A 233 -10.50 -11.75 -4.37
N THR A 234 -11.13 -10.78 -3.71
CA THR A 234 -12.29 -10.98 -2.83
C THR A 234 -13.48 -10.25 -3.45
N ALA A 235 -14.39 -10.99 -4.06
CA ALA A 235 -15.64 -10.42 -4.57
C ALA A 235 -16.65 -10.22 -3.44
N GLY A 236 -17.23 -9.01 -3.32
CA GLY A 236 -18.20 -8.75 -2.25
C GLY A 236 -18.78 -7.34 -2.28
N GLY A 237 -19.49 -6.98 -1.22
CA GLY A 237 -20.03 -5.64 -0.98
C GLY A 237 -19.14 -4.80 -0.07
N ALA A 238 -19.76 -3.88 0.67
CA ALA A 238 -19.08 -2.85 1.49
C ALA A 238 -18.00 -3.36 2.46
N ASN A 239 -18.12 -4.59 2.94
CA ASN A 239 -17.20 -5.20 3.90
C ASN A 239 -16.11 -6.07 3.26
N ALA A 240 -16.10 -6.26 1.92
CA ALA A 240 -15.12 -7.10 1.24
C ALA A 240 -13.67 -6.67 1.51
N GLY A 241 -13.43 -5.35 1.62
CA GLY A 241 -12.12 -4.81 1.95
C GLY A 241 -11.57 -5.23 3.32
N PHE A 242 -12.42 -5.55 4.31
CA PHE A 242 -11.95 -6.10 5.58
C PHE A 242 -11.45 -7.54 5.41
N THR A 243 -12.06 -8.33 4.54
CA THR A 243 -11.60 -9.68 4.22
C THR A 243 -10.23 -9.66 3.54
N SER A 244 -10.07 -8.82 2.51
CA SER A 244 -8.78 -8.61 1.86
C SER A 244 -7.71 -8.09 2.82
N LEU A 245 -8.07 -7.16 3.71
CA LEU A 245 -7.15 -6.65 4.73
C LEU A 245 -6.72 -7.76 5.70
N ALA A 246 -7.66 -8.60 6.17
CA ALA A 246 -7.33 -9.72 7.03
C ALA A 246 -6.37 -10.70 6.34
N ALA A 247 -6.65 -11.07 5.10
CA ALA A 247 -5.80 -11.97 4.31
C ALA A 247 -4.38 -11.40 4.11
N ALA A 248 -4.26 -10.10 3.86
CA ALA A 248 -2.96 -9.44 3.74
C ALA A 248 -2.16 -9.45 5.05
N LEU A 249 -2.84 -9.29 6.21
CA LEU A 249 -2.17 -9.40 7.50
C LEU A 249 -1.75 -10.83 7.82
N ASP A 250 -2.55 -11.84 7.45
CA ASP A 250 -2.19 -13.26 7.56
C ASP A 250 -0.96 -13.58 6.69
N TYR A 251 -0.93 -13.02 5.47
CA TYR A 251 0.23 -13.14 4.59
C TYR A 251 1.49 -12.53 5.21
N LEU A 252 1.42 -11.31 5.72
CA LEU A 252 2.56 -10.61 6.33
C LEU A 252 3.06 -11.28 7.60
N GLU A 253 2.19 -11.91 8.39
CA GLU A 253 2.58 -12.69 9.56
C GLU A 253 3.37 -13.95 9.15
N ALA A 254 2.97 -14.58 8.06
CA ALA A 254 3.67 -15.73 7.48
C ALA A 254 4.96 -15.34 6.73
N HIS A 255 5.01 -14.13 6.16
CA HIS A 255 6.11 -13.62 5.33
C HIS A 255 6.67 -12.30 5.87
N PRO A 256 7.34 -12.31 7.03
CA PRO A 256 7.74 -11.09 7.75
C PRO A 256 8.80 -10.24 7.01
N GLN A 257 9.36 -10.75 5.91
CA GLN A 257 10.36 -10.06 5.08
C GLN A 257 9.78 -9.55 3.76
N GLU A 258 8.47 -9.47 3.67
CA GLU A 258 7.77 -9.03 2.46
C GLU A 258 6.80 -7.88 2.77
N THR A 259 6.26 -7.28 1.73
CA THR A 259 5.19 -6.29 1.79
C THR A 259 3.94 -6.84 1.12
N ALA A 260 2.80 -6.30 1.47
CA ALA A 260 1.53 -6.64 0.83
C ALA A 260 0.78 -5.36 0.42
N TRP A 261 0.10 -5.43 -0.71
CA TRP A 261 -0.84 -4.41 -1.12
C TRP A 261 -2.26 -4.85 -0.81
N VAL A 262 -3.03 -3.97 -0.23
CA VAL A 262 -4.47 -4.19 -0.06
C VAL A 262 -5.19 -3.17 -0.92
N MET A 263 -5.96 -3.67 -1.87
CA MET A 263 -6.62 -2.83 -2.86
C MET A 263 -8.13 -2.99 -2.82
N THR A 264 -8.82 -1.96 -3.25
CA THR A 264 -10.25 -2.05 -3.55
C THR A 264 -10.59 -1.13 -4.71
N TRP A 265 -11.64 -1.50 -5.43
CA TRP A 265 -12.24 -0.66 -6.46
C TRP A 265 -13.73 -0.98 -6.58
N ASP A 266 -14.50 0.06 -6.79
CA ASP A 266 -15.87 -0.03 -7.27
C ASP A 266 -16.26 1.24 -8.03
N ALA A 267 -17.21 1.11 -8.95
CA ALA A 267 -17.71 2.20 -9.78
C ALA A 267 -19.16 1.97 -10.16
N PRO A 268 -19.93 3.05 -10.41
CA PRO A 268 -21.31 2.91 -10.91
C PRO A 268 -21.31 2.31 -12.33
N GLU A 269 -22.39 1.60 -12.64
CA GLU A 269 -22.69 1.11 -13.99
C GLU A 269 -23.46 2.13 -14.81
N HIS A 270 -23.54 1.88 -16.12
CA HIS A 270 -24.45 2.62 -16.98
C HIS A 270 -25.84 1.92 -17.09
N PRO A 271 -26.93 2.67 -16.99
CA PRO A 271 -26.99 4.10 -16.70
C PRO A 271 -26.44 4.41 -15.32
N LEU A 272 -25.75 5.56 -15.18
CA LEU A 272 -25.06 5.91 -13.94
C LEU A 272 -26.01 5.90 -12.74
N ASP A 273 -25.67 5.14 -11.71
CA ASP A 273 -26.31 5.23 -10.41
C ASP A 273 -25.73 6.43 -9.65
N GLU A 274 -26.47 7.53 -9.60
CA GLU A 274 -26.04 8.76 -8.92
C GLU A 274 -25.85 8.59 -7.41
N ARG A 275 -26.31 7.50 -6.82
CA ARG A 275 -26.12 7.19 -5.41
C ARG A 275 -24.79 6.51 -5.13
N MET A 276 -24.16 5.96 -6.15
CA MET A 276 -22.90 5.28 -6.05
C MET A 276 -21.74 6.19 -6.43
N THR A 277 -20.70 6.15 -5.65
CA THR A 277 -19.45 6.90 -5.85
C THR A 277 -18.33 5.97 -6.25
N GLU A 278 -17.77 6.23 -7.43
CA GLU A 278 -16.56 5.56 -7.92
C GLU A 278 -15.37 5.79 -6.96
N ASN A 279 -14.62 4.75 -6.67
CA ASN A 279 -13.42 4.88 -5.84
C ASN A 279 -12.42 3.74 -6.05
N CYS A 280 -11.19 3.99 -5.66
CA CYS A 280 -10.15 2.99 -5.55
C CYS A 280 -9.22 3.36 -4.38
N VAL A 281 -8.86 2.36 -3.59
CA VAL A 281 -7.89 2.51 -2.50
C VAL A 281 -6.77 1.52 -2.71
N ILE A 282 -5.54 1.95 -2.45
CA ILE A 282 -4.36 1.09 -2.35
C ILE A 282 -3.68 1.40 -1.03
N LEU A 283 -3.56 0.39 -0.19
CA LEU A 283 -2.75 0.43 1.02
C LEU A 283 -1.50 -0.40 0.79
N VAL A 284 -0.36 0.11 1.18
CA VAL A 284 0.89 -0.65 1.18
C VAL A 284 1.26 -0.93 2.62
N LEU A 285 1.34 -2.21 2.94
CA LEU A 285 1.55 -2.71 4.29
C LEU A 285 2.87 -3.48 4.39
N ALA A 286 3.47 -3.45 5.56
CA ALA A 286 4.62 -4.27 5.91
C ALA A 286 4.48 -4.84 7.31
N GLY A 287 5.15 -5.96 7.59
CA GLY A 287 5.20 -6.55 8.92
C GLY A 287 5.81 -5.60 9.96
N PRO A 288 5.57 -5.83 11.25
CA PRO A 288 5.98 -4.90 12.31
C PRO A 288 7.50 -4.73 12.39
N ASP A 289 8.25 -5.77 12.07
CA ASP A 289 9.71 -5.78 12.14
C ASP A 289 10.40 -5.56 10.79
N TYR A 290 9.63 -5.39 9.72
CA TYR A 290 10.18 -5.12 8.40
C TYR A 290 10.75 -3.70 8.33
N ASP A 291 12.04 -3.57 8.00
CA ASP A 291 12.66 -2.26 7.82
C ASP A 291 12.30 -1.68 6.44
N THR A 292 11.27 -0.86 6.42
CA THR A 292 10.81 -0.16 5.22
C THR A 292 11.66 1.06 4.87
N ARG A 293 12.62 1.44 5.70
CA ARG A 293 13.33 2.73 5.67
C ARG A 293 12.39 3.94 5.69
N ARG A 294 11.14 3.72 6.07
CA ARG A 294 10.10 4.75 6.16
C ARG A 294 9.47 4.76 7.54
N GLU A 295 8.95 5.92 7.92
CA GLU A 295 8.07 6.01 9.08
C GLU A 295 6.73 5.36 8.72
N ALA A 296 6.16 4.60 9.64
CA ALA A 296 4.79 4.14 9.46
C ALA A 296 3.82 5.32 9.50
N LEU A 297 2.89 5.37 8.56
CA LEU A 297 1.80 6.35 8.59
C LEU A 297 0.82 6.05 9.72
N ALA A 298 0.56 4.79 9.97
CA ALA A 298 -0.27 4.27 11.06
C ALA A 298 0.05 2.79 11.26
N TRP A 299 -0.55 2.19 12.29
CA TRP A 299 -0.52 0.76 12.55
C TRP A 299 -1.92 0.19 12.42
N ILE A 300 -2.06 -0.91 11.69
CA ILE A 300 -3.33 -1.59 11.49
C ILE A 300 -3.33 -2.92 12.23
N ALA A 301 -4.33 -3.11 13.09
CA ALA A 301 -4.63 -4.41 13.68
C ALA A 301 -5.45 -5.27 12.70
N ARG A 302 -5.55 -6.57 13.00
CA ARG A 302 -6.36 -7.49 12.21
C ARG A 302 -7.85 -7.11 12.32
N PRO A 303 -8.59 -7.02 11.20
CA PRO A 303 -10.03 -6.84 11.22
C PRO A 303 -10.72 -7.98 11.97
N VAL A 304 -11.74 -7.64 12.72
CA VAL A 304 -12.54 -8.59 13.49
C VAL A 304 -13.95 -8.62 12.96
N VAL A 305 -14.48 -9.82 12.81
CA VAL A 305 -15.89 -10.06 12.46
C VAL A 305 -16.56 -10.86 13.57
N ARG A 306 -17.74 -10.42 14.01
CA ARG A 306 -18.59 -11.15 14.96
C ARG A 306 -20.00 -11.25 14.39
N ARG A 307 -20.47 -12.49 14.20
CA ARG A 307 -21.80 -12.74 13.66
C ARG A 307 -22.84 -12.63 14.76
N VAL A 308 -23.93 -11.93 14.49
CA VAL A 308 -25.03 -11.72 15.46
C VAL A 308 -25.64 -13.04 15.92
N ARG A 309 -25.71 -14.02 15.02
CA ARG A 309 -26.24 -15.38 15.33
C ARG A 309 -25.42 -16.17 16.34
N ASP A 310 -24.14 -15.81 16.54
CA ASP A 310 -23.23 -16.55 17.42
C ASP A 310 -23.43 -16.15 18.90
N PHE A 311 -24.35 -15.23 19.19
CA PHE A 311 -24.67 -14.75 20.53
C PHE A 311 -26.05 -15.22 20.98
N ASP A 312 -26.18 -15.48 22.26
CA ASP A 312 -27.43 -15.90 22.87
C ASP A 312 -28.39 -14.72 23.09
N VAL A 313 -29.69 -15.04 23.13
CA VAL A 313 -30.70 -14.05 23.53
C VAL A 313 -30.58 -13.76 25.01
N GLN A 314 -30.23 -12.52 25.34
CA GLN A 314 -30.18 -12.06 26.74
C GLN A 314 -31.27 -11.03 27.01
N PRO A 315 -31.95 -11.10 28.16
CA PRO A 315 -32.91 -10.09 28.58
C PRO A 315 -32.25 -8.70 28.64
N GLY A 316 -32.80 -7.73 27.93
CA GLY A 316 -32.33 -6.36 27.99
C GLY A 316 -31.10 -6.04 27.09
N GLU A 317 -30.48 -7.04 26.45
CA GLU A 317 -29.35 -6.82 25.57
C GLU A 317 -29.53 -7.50 24.20
N PRO A 318 -29.79 -6.73 23.13
CA PRO A 318 -29.88 -7.27 21.78
C PRO A 318 -28.60 -8.00 21.34
N ARG A 319 -28.74 -9.12 20.61
CA ARG A 319 -27.59 -9.87 20.05
C ARG A 319 -26.65 -8.99 19.22
N ALA A 320 -27.17 -8.04 18.49
CA ALA A 320 -26.36 -7.09 17.71
C ALA A 320 -25.44 -6.24 18.62
N VAL A 321 -25.93 -5.82 19.78
CA VAL A 321 -25.12 -5.07 20.77
C VAL A 321 -23.99 -5.95 21.33
N GLN A 322 -24.29 -7.21 21.66
CA GLN A 322 -23.29 -8.17 22.11
C GLN A 322 -22.21 -8.41 21.04
N ALA A 323 -22.63 -8.62 19.76
CA ALA A 323 -21.71 -8.82 18.65
C ALA A 323 -20.80 -7.59 18.43
N TRP A 324 -21.37 -6.38 18.48
CA TRP A 324 -20.59 -5.15 18.34
C TRP A 324 -19.63 -4.94 19.52
N ARG A 325 -20.05 -5.22 20.75
CA ARG A 325 -19.15 -5.15 21.92
C ARG A 325 -17.99 -6.09 21.75
N ALA A 326 -18.25 -7.36 21.46
CA ALA A 326 -17.22 -8.37 21.27
C ALA A 326 -16.30 -8.05 20.08
N ALA A 327 -16.82 -7.44 19.00
CA ALA A 327 -16.01 -7.01 17.87
C ALA A 327 -15.07 -5.85 18.25
N MET A 328 -15.56 -4.83 18.94
CA MET A 328 -14.78 -3.68 19.37
C MET A 328 -13.70 -4.07 20.39
N GLU A 329 -14.04 -4.88 21.38
CA GLU A 329 -13.09 -5.39 22.37
C GLU A 329 -11.98 -6.21 21.71
N ALA A 330 -12.34 -7.10 20.80
CA ALA A 330 -11.36 -7.91 20.07
C ALA A 330 -10.49 -7.08 19.13
N ALA A 331 -11.05 -6.08 18.43
CA ALA A 331 -10.29 -5.20 17.55
C ALA A 331 -9.30 -4.32 18.35
N THR A 332 -9.71 -3.80 19.50
CA THR A 332 -8.82 -3.01 20.37
C THR A 332 -7.75 -3.88 21.02
N ALA A 333 -8.11 -5.05 21.54
CA ALA A 333 -7.15 -6.01 22.10
C ALA A 333 -6.14 -6.46 21.01
N GLY A 334 -6.60 -6.72 19.79
CA GLY A 334 -5.74 -7.02 18.63
C GLY A 334 -4.77 -5.91 18.26
N ALA A 335 -5.03 -4.69 18.68
CA ALA A 335 -4.10 -3.56 18.56
C ALA A 335 -3.22 -3.34 19.81
N GLY A 336 -3.38 -4.16 20.84
CA GLY A 336 -2.74 -3.95 22.15
C GLY A 336 -3.27 -2.71 22.88
N ARG A 337 -4.57 -2.44 22.74
CA ARG A 337 -5.28 -1.28 23.30
C ARG A 337 -6.53 -1.72 24.03
N SER A 338 -7.10 -0.80 24.78
CA SER A 338 -8.43 -0.92 25.39
C SER A 338 -9.50 -0.23 24.55
N ILE A 339 -10.75 -0.61 24.72
CA ILE A 339 -11.88 0.10 24.13
C ILE A 339 -11.94 1.57 24.61
N THR A 340 -11.42 1.85 25.79
CA THR A 340 -11.33 3.21 26.37
C THR A 340 -10.30 4.11 25.66
N ASP A 341 -9.41 3.52 24.83
CA ASP A 341 -8.43 4.28 24.07
C ASP A 341 -8.99 4.83 22.76
N ILE A 342 -10.21 4.45 22.36
CA ILE A 342 -10.84 4.91 21.13
C ILE A 342 -11.07 6.42 21.20
N GLY A 343 -10.35 7.19 20.38
CA GLY A 343 -10.51 8.64 20.32
C GLY A 343 -11.42 9.12 19.19
N TYR A 344 -11.65 8.27 18.18
CA TYR A 344 -12.49 8.61 17.02
C TYR A 344 -13.09 7.36 16.37
N LEU A 345 -14.25 7.54 15.72
CA LEU A 345 -14.97 6.46 15.03
C LEU A 345 -15.21 6.83 13.58
N ILE A 346 -14.87 5.93 12.63
CA ILE A 346 -15.27 6.06 11.23
C ILE A 346 -16.22 4.91 10.89
N HIS A 347 -17.35 5.24 10.29
CA HIS A 347 -18.40 4.27 10.01
C HIS A 347 -19.17 4.58 8.73
N ASP A 348 -19.92 3.61 8.23
CA ASP A 348 -20.71 3.66 7.01
C ASP A 348 -22.21 3.55 7.26
N ALA A 349 -22.69 4.08 8.37
CA ALA A 349 -24.10 3.94 8.75
C ALA A 349 -25.08 4.55 7.73
N GLY A 350 -24.61 5.47 6.88
CA GLY A 350 -25.38 6.03 5.79
C GLY A 350 -26.30 7.19 6.18
N LYS A 351 -27.21 7.53 5.26
CA LYS A 351 -28.26 8.54 5.45
C LYS A 351 -29.62 7.86 5.57
N GLY A 352 -30.52 8.45 6.34
CA GLY A 352 -31.87 7.97 6.49
C GLY A 352 -32.23 7.70 7.95
N ARG A 353 -33.51 7.91 8.28
CA ARG A 353 -33.92 7.92 9.68
C ARG A 353 -33.94 6.54 10.31
N ASP A 354 -34.40 5.51 9.61
CA ASP A 354 -34.69 4.22 10.22
C ASP A 354 -33.47 3.26 10.24
N VAL A 355 -32.77 3.09 9.12
CA VAL A 355 -31.65 2.16 9.03
C VAL A 355 -30.39 2.75 9.65
N SER A 356 -30.04 3.97 9.27
CA SER A 356 -28.87 4.68 9.81
C SER A 356 -29.04 4.94 11.32
N GLY A 357 -30.22 5.34 11.75
CA GLY A 357 -30.51 5.56 13.17
C GLY A 357 -30.31 4.29 14.02
N ARG A 358 -30.79 3.14 13.54
CA ARG A 358 -30.59 1.85 14.26
C ARG A 358 -29.11 1.45 14.34
N ARG A 359 -28.35 1.61 13.23
CA ARG A 359 -26.91 1.33 13.21
C ARG A 359 -26.15 2.19 14.21
N LEU A 360 -26.43 3.50 14.22
CA LEU A 360 -25.81 4.44 15.16
C LEU A 360 -26.22 4.20 16.59
N ALA A 361 -27.50 3.87 16.85
CA ALA A 361 -27.98 3.55 18.19
C ALA A 361 -27.25 2.34 18.77
N THR A 362 -27.04 1.29 17.97
CA THR A 362 -26.30 0.09 18.41
C THR A 362 -24.85 0.44 18.75
N LEU A 363 -24.17 1.20 17.90
CA LEU A 363 -22.79 1.65 18.17
C LEU A 363 -22.72 2.54 19.42
N GLY A 364 -23.66 3.50 19.55
CA GLY A 364 -23.75 4.38 20.72
C GLY A 364 -24.01 3.62 22.01
N GLN A 365 -24.89 2.61 21.98
CA GLN A 365 -25.13 1.75 23.15
C GLN A 365 -23.91 0.98 23.60
N VAL A 366 -23.10 0.47 22.65
CA VAL A 366 -21.85 -0.23 23.00
C VAL A 366 -20.81 0.70 23.59
N LEU A 367 -20.67 1.90 23.02
CA LEU A 367 -19.64 2.86 23.44
C LEU A 367 -19.99 3.58 24.74
N SER A 368 -21.26 3.79 25.04
CA SER A 368 -21.71 4.56 26.21
C SER A 368 -21.27 3.99 27.57
N GLY A 369 -21.06 2.65 27.66
CA GLY A 369 -20.56 2.03 28.89
C GLY A 369 -19.09 2.35 29.14
N PRO A 370 -18.17 1.92 28.25
CA PRO A 370 -16.73 2.13 28.43
C PRO A 370 -16.27 3.58 28.17
N LEU A 371 -17.03 4.37 27.40
CA LEU A 371 -16.70 5.74 26.97
C LEU A 371 -17.91 6.66 27.16
N PRO A 372 -18.33 6.98 28.38
CA PRO A 372 -19.56 7.73 28.64
C PRO A 372 -19.55 9.15 28.03
N GLU A 373 -18.35 9.76 27.89
CA GLU A 373 -18.19 11.09 27.30
C GLU A 373 -18.05 11.07 25.76
N PHE A 374 -18.04 9.88 25.15
CA PHE A 374 -17.85 9.76 23.70
C PHE A 374 -19.13 10.13 22.94
N ASN A 375 -19.04 11.21 22.18
CA ASN A 375 -20.16 11.64 21.34
C ASN A 375 -19.95 11.19 19.88
N ILE A 376 -20.68 10.18 19.45
CA ILE A 376 -20.59 9.60 18.11
C ILE A 376 -20.88 10.62 16.98
N LEU A 377 -21.61 11.69 17.25
CA LEU A 377 -21.93 12.71 16.26
C LEU A 377 -20.81 13.72 16.03
N THR A 378 -19.98 13.96 17.05
CA THR A 378 -18.84 14.92 17.00
C THR A 378 -17.49 14.23 16.94
N GLN A 379 -17.37 13.04 17.49
CA GLN A 379 -16.17 12.19 17.44
C GLN A 379 -16.32 11.04 16.45
N GLY A 380 -17.26 11.14 15.53
CA GLY A 380 -17.51 10.16 14.48
C GLY A 380 -17.57 10.79 13.09
N PHE A 381 -17.22 10.01 12.08
CA PHE A 381 -17.33 10.35 10.67
C PHE A 381 -18.14 9.30 9.93
N ASN A 382 -19.22 9.74 9.29
CA ASN A 382 -20.10 8.88 8.52
C ASN A 382 -19.77 9.00 7.03
N THR A 383 -18.97 8.08 6.54
CA THR A 383 -18.46 8.11 5.18
C THR A 383 -19.59 8.09 4.15
N THR A 384 -20.52 7.17 4.28
CA THR A 384 -21.62 7.01 3.33
C THR A 384 -22.59 8.21 3.35
N ALA A 385 -22.68 8.92 4.48
CA ALA A 385 -23.49 10.14 4.53
C ALA A 385 -22.91 11.27 3.67
N LEU A 386 -21.58 11.34 3.56
CA LEU A 386 -20.90 12.37 2.76
C LEU A 386 -20.65 11.91 1.33
N LEU A 387 -20.10 10.71 1.15
CA LEU A 387 -19.63 10.22 -0.15
C LEU A 387 -20.68 9.46 -0.94
N GLY A 388 -21.79 9.07 -0.32
CA GLY A 388 -22.73 8.13 -0.90
C GLY A 388 -22.27 6.68 -0.76
N ASP A 389 -22.84 5.79 -1.53
CA ASP A 389 -22.43 4.38 -1.58
C ASP A 389 -21.11 4.25 -2.35
N THR A 390 -20.13 3.64 -1.73
CA THR A 390 -18.82 3.34 -2.31
C THR A 390 -18.64 1.85 -2.59
N GLY A 391 -19.71 1.07 -2.48
CA GLY A 391 -19.75 -0.35 -2.81
C GLY A 391 -18.63 -1.15 -2.13
N ALA A 392 -17.96 -2.01 -2.88
CA ALA A 392 -16.83 -2.80 -2.39
C ALA A 392 -15.67 -1.94 -1.83
N GLY A 393 -15.60 -0.67 -2.21
CA GLY A 393 -14.58 0.29 -1.74
C GLY A 393 -14.80 0.82 -0.33
N THR A 394 -15.96 0.59 0.28
CA THR A 394 -16.35 1.25 1.54
C THR A 394 -15.38 0.96 2.69
N ALA A 395 -15.06 -0.30 2.94
CA ALA A 395 -14.20 -0.68 4.06
C ALA A 395 -12.82 -0.03 3.99
N LEU A 396 -12.13 -0.11 2.85
CA LEU A 396 -10.80 0.47 2.72
C LEU A 396 -10.82 2.00 2.60
N THR A 397 -11.88 2.61 2.10
CA THR A 397 -12.07 4.06 2.17
C THR A 397 -12.14 4.51 3.63
N ASN A 398 -12.91 3.81 4.47
CA ASN A 398 -12.97 4.08 5.90
C ASN A 398 -11.61 3.90 6.57
N VAL A 399 -10.88 2.85 6.22
CA VAL A 399 -9.52 2.60 6.72
C VAL A 399 -8.56 3.72 6.29
N ALA A 400 -8.59 4.16 5.02
CA ALA A 400 -7.72 5.24 4.54
C ALA A 400 -7.98 6.57 5.29
N LEU A 401 -9.25 6.90 5.52
CA LEU A 401 -9.64 8.06 6.33
C LEU A 401 -9.18 7.92 7.78
N ALA A 402 -9.30 6.71 8.36
CA ALA A 402 -8.86 6.42 9.72
C ALA A 402 -7.33 6.55 9.85
N ILE A 403 -6.56 6.11 8.85
CA ILE A 403 -5.10 6.29 8.80
C ILE A 403 -4.76 7.79 8.84
N ALA A 404 -5.41 8.60 8.02
CA ALA A 404 -5.17 10.04 8.00
C ALA A 404 -5.52 10.70 9.33
N TYR A 405 -6.66 10.33 9.92
CA TYR A 405 -7.06 10.88 11.21
C TYR A 405 -6.09 10.48 12.34
N ALA A 406 -5.76 9.18 12.43
CA ALA A 406 -4.82 8.67 13.44
C ALA A 406 -3.44 9.32 13.29
N HIS A 407 -2.94 9.45 12.06
CA HIS A 407 -1.64 10.07 11.77
C HIS A 407 -1.54 11.51 12.26
N HIS A 408 -2.57 12.32 11.95
CA HIS A 408 -2.53 13.75 12.21
C HIS A 408 -3.11 14.19 13.55
N ARG A 409 -3.95 13.35 14.17
CA ARG A 409 -4.54 13.65 15.49
C ARG A 409 -3.90 12.88 16.63
N GLY A 410 -3.10 11.85 16.33
CA GLY A 410 -2.39 11.08 17.35
C GLY A 410 -3.27 10.21 18.21
N VAL A 411 -4.50 9.90 17.76
CA VAL A 411 -5.47 9.10 18.54
C VAL A 411 -5.82 7.81 17.80
N PRO A 412 -6.12 6.71 18.53
CA PRO A 412 -6.64 5.50 17.92
C PRO A 412 -8.02 5.74 17.31
N VAL A 413 -8.22 5.20 16.11
CA VAL A 413 -9.47 5.32 15.34
C VAL A 413 -10.07 3.95 15.13
N LEU A 414 -11.29 3.76 15.60
CA LEU A 414 -12.08 2.57 15.31
C LEU A 414 -12.77 2.74 13.95
N VAL A 415 -12.65 1.74 13.09
CA VAL A 415 -13.42 1.65 11.84
C VAL A 415 -14.50 0.59 12.03
N ALA A 416 -15.74 0.96 11.75
CA ALA A 416 -16.93 0.11 11.91
C ALA A 416 -17.67 -0.05 10.58
N GLY A 417 -17.72 -1.28 10.05
CA GLY A 417 -18.54 -1.66 8.89
C GLY A 417 -19.94 -2.06 9.34
N THR A 418 -20.92 -1.17 9.13
CA THR A 418 -22.28 -1.29 9.68
C THR A 418 -23.31 -1.76 8.65
N THR A 419 -22.91 -1.96 7.42
CA THR A 419 -23.83 -2.32 6.32
C THR A 419 -24.37 -3.74 6.42
N ASP A 420 -23.62 -4.66 7.04
CA ASP A 420 -24.08 -6.02 7.32
C ASP A 420 -24.89 -6.06 8.63
N ALA A 421 -26.19 -6.36 8.52
CA ALA A 421 -27.05 -6.47 9.69
C ALA A 421 -26.77 -7.72 10.54
N GLU A 422 -26.14 -8.74 9.94
CA GLU A 422 -25.89 -10.04 10.56
C GLU A 422 -24.48 -10.17 11.14
N ALA A 423 -23.62 -9.17 10.96
CA ALA A 423 -22.26 -9.18 11.49
C ALA A 423 -21.74 -7.79 11.86
N ALA A 424 -20.99 -7.73 12.95
CA ALA A 424 -20.21 -6.57 13.33
C ALA A 424 -18.79 -6.67 12.77
N HIS A 425 -18.38 -5.70 11.97
CA HIS A 425 -17.04 -5.62 11.38
C HIS A 425 -16.29 -4.45 12.01
N ALA A 426 -15.16 -4.72 12.64
CA ALA A 426 -14.37 -3.69 13.32
C ALA A 426 -12.86 -3.86 13.07
N VAL A 427 -12.15 -2.75 12.94
CA VAL A 427 -10.69 -2.71 12.93
C VAL A 427 -10.21 -1.46 13.64
N LEU A 428 -9.13 -1.58 14.43
CA LEU A 428 -8.51 -0.42 15.09
C LEU A 428 -7.28 0.01 14.30
N ILE A 429 -7.21 1.31 14.01
CA ILE A 429 -6.07 1.99 13.44
C ILE A 429 -5.40 2.78 14.56
N SER A 430 -4.15 2.44 14.87
CA SER A 430 -3.36 3.14 15.88
C SER A 430 -2.46 4.19 15.23
N PRO A 431 -2.24 5.34 15.89
CA PRO A 431 -1.34 6.37 15.37
C PRO A 431 0.10 5.87 15.30
N PRO A 432 0.97 6.51 14.49
CA PRO A 432 2.40 6.25 14.52
C PRO A 432 3.01 6.70 15.85
N VAL A 433 4.22 6.24 16.15
CA VAL A 433 4.94 6.62 17.39
C VAL A 433 5.13 8.14 17.47
N ARG A 434 5.28 8.80 16.32
CA ARG A 434 5.41 10.27 16.21
C ARG A 434 4.31 10.80 15.31
N PRO A 435 3.15 11.11 15.86
CA PRO A 435 2.07 11.73 15.09
C PRO A 435 2.52 13.07 14.54
N ARG A 436 2.08 13.39 13.34
CA ARG A 436 2.31 14.71 12.75
C ARG A 436 1.08 15.55 12.95
N VAL A 437 1.13 16.38 13.95
CA VAL A 437 0.06 17.36 14.16
C VAL A 437 -0.10 18.18 12.87
N PHE A 438 -1.29 18.14 12.31
CA PHE A 438 -1.62 18.90 11.13
C PHE A 438 -1.62 20.41 11.45
N ASP A 439 -0.88 21.18 10.66
CA ASP A 439 -0.96 22.64 10.68
C ASP A 439 -2.05 23.10 9.70
N PRO A 440 -3.18 23.67 10.20
CA PRO A 440 -4.25 24.16 9.33
C PRO A 440 -3.82 25.28 8.38
N ALA A 441 -2.75 25.99 8.72
CA ALA A 441 -2.18 27.07 7.90
C ALA A 441 -1.24 26.57 6.81
N ARG A 442 -0.94 25.27 6.79
CA ARG A 442 -0.05 24.68 5.81
C ARG A 442 -0.59 24.87 4.40
N THR A 443 0.26 25.40 3.54
CA THR A 443 -0.02 25.54 2.12
C THR A 443 0.18 24.20 1.39
N TRP A 444 -0.81 23.80 0.63
CA TRP A 444 -0.77 22.60 -0.20
C TRP A 444 -0.57 22.98 -1.65
N PHE A 445 0.37 22.31 -2.30
CA PHE A 445 0.62 22.52 -3.71
C PHE A 445 -0.20 21.51 -4.53
N ARG A 446 -0.76 21.98 -5.65
CA ARG A 446 -1.35 21.10 -6.63
C ARG A 446 -0.27 20.32 -7.35
N ALA A 447 -0.55 19.07 -7.67
CA ALA A 447 0.26 18.31 -8.61
C ALA A 447 0.24 18.99 -9.99
N ARG A 448 1.39 19.11 -10.62
CA ARG A 448 1.47 19.69 -11.97
C ARG A 448 0.97 18.65 -12.99
N GLY A 449 -0.11 19.00 -13.69
CA GLY A 449 -0.72 18.19 -14.73
C GLY A 449 -1.64 17.07 -14.23
N GLU A 450 -2.59 16.66 -15.06
CA GLU A 450 -3.60 15.66 -14.72
C GLU A 450 -3.01 14.26 -14.46
N GLY A 451 -1.89 13.92 -15.09
CA GLY A 451 -1.21 12.65 -14.87
C GLY A 451 -0.57 12.50 -13.49
N ASN A 452 -0.50 13.56 -12.69
CA ASN A 452 0.01 13.55 -11.32
C ASN A 452 -1.10 13.71 -10.27
N ALA A 453 -2.33 13.78 -10.70
CA ALA A 453 -3.48 13.64 -9.86
C ALA A 453 -3.38 12.29 -9.14
N TYR A 454 -3.74 12.25 -7.86
CA TYR A 454 -3.71 11.05 -7.07
C TYR A 454 -2.33 10.57 -6.61
N LEU A 455 -1.44 11.50 -6.33
CA LEU A 455 -0.15 11.11 -5.76
C LEU A 455 -0.33 10.35 -4.46
N PRO A 456 0.27 9.16 -4.34
CA PRO A 456 0.23 8.40 -3.11
C PRO A 456 0.82 9.20 -1.94
N TRP A 457 0.29 8.97 -0.77
CA TRP A 457 0.83 9.46 0.48
C TRP A 457 1.74 8.40 1.11
N TRP A 458 3.00 8.75 1.31
CA TRP A 458 4.02 7.83 1.82
C TRP A 458 4.55 8.28 3.17
N GLY A 459 4.92 7.32 3.99
CA GLY A 459 5.73 7.58 5.17
C GLY A 459 7.05 8.26 4.80
N LEU A 460 7.55 9.18 5.61
CA LEU A 460 8.83 9.82 5.35
C LEU A 460 9.98 8.82 5.40
N ARG A 461 10.91 8.98 4.49
CA ARG A 461 12.14 8.20 4.49
C ARG A 461 13.04 8.61 5.65
N LYS A 462 13.66 7.61 6.32
CA LYS A 462 14.58 7.81 7.44
C LYS A 462 16.02 8.06 6.97
N ASP A 463 16.33 7.65 5.76
CA ASP A 463 17.66 7.65 5.15
C ASP A 463 17.92 8.87 4.25
N VAL A 464 16.94 9.74 4.06
CA VAL A 464 17.03 10.93 3.21
C VAL A 464 16.49 12.14 3.96
N ASP A 465 17.29 13.18 4.05
CA ASP A 465 16.82 14.47 4.57
C ASP A 465 16.11 15.27 3.46
N TRP A 466 14.82 15.06 3.37
CA TRP A 466 13.92 15.81 2.48
C TRP A 466 13.25 16.98 3.20
N GLY A 467 13.97 17.70 4.01
CA GLY A 467 13.45 18.67 4.98
C GLY A 467 12.44 19.72 4.48
N ARG A 468 12.14 19.76 3.19
CA ARG A 468 11.14 20.67 2.59
C ARG A 468 10.16 20.04 1.63
N TYR A 469 10.40 18.81 1.16
CA TYR A 469 9.55 18.16 0.17
C TYR A 469 8.67 17.13 0.85
N MET A 470 7.38 17.36 0.78
CA MET A 470 6.40 16.38 1.25
C MET A 470 6.24 15.29 0.23
N GLN A 471 6.25 14.07 0.70
CA GLN A 471 5.98 12.93 -0.16
C GLN A 471 4.54 13.02 -0.66
N GLY A 472 4.36 12.78 -1.93
CA GLY A 472 3.08 12.93 -2.62
C GLY A 472 2.97 14.19 -3.47
N PHE A 473 3.98 15.06 -3.48
CA PHE A 473 4.07 16.13 -4.45
C PHE A 473 4.84 15.69 -5.70
N SER A 474 4.33 16.06 -6.85
CA SER A 474 5.14 16.11 -8.06
C SER A 474 5.91 17.42 -8.06
N GLU A 475 7.18 17.37 -8.31
CA GLU A 475 7.93 18.50 -8.79
C GLU A 475 7.46 18.99 -10.14
#